data_945211069a2976cfdaa561361e6e0ca0
#
_entry.id   945211069a2976cfdaa561361e6e0ca0
#
_cell.length_a   1.000
_cell.length_b   1.000
_cell.length_c   1.000
_cell.angle_alpha   90.00
_cell.angle_beta   90.00
_cell.angle_gamma   90.00
#
_symmetry.space_group_name_H-M   'P 1'
#
loop_
_entity.id
_entity.type
_entity.pdbx_description
1 polymer ?
#
loop_
_entity_poly.entity_id
_entity_poly.type
_entity_poly.pdbx_seq_one_letter_code
_entity_poly.pdbx_strand_id
1 'polypeptide(L)'
;MIDVVAAVIVKDNKFLITRRAPKLNLEGMWEFPGGKIEKGETPEEALKRELAEELEIETEVGNYIETSIYEYPNVTVKLMAYFATVISGEVKLSVHDEAKWISISEVENYKFAPADIPFIEK
;
A
#
# COMPACT_ATOMS: atom_id res chain seq x y z
N MET A 1 -9.98 12.37 -10.65
CA MET A 1 -8.98 11.98 -9.64
C MET A 1 -9.54 10.85 -8.78
N ILE A 2 -8.73 9.84 -8.54
CA ILE A 2 -9.13 8.70 -7.69
C ILE A 2 -8.46 8.81 -6.35
N ASP A 3 -9.25 8.71 -5.28
CA ASP A 3 -8.73 8.72 -3.91
C ASP A 3 -8.38 7.29 -3.49
N VAL A 4 -7.11 7.09 -3.15
CA VAL A 4 -6.55 5.79 -2.79
C VAL A 4 -5.81 5.91 -1.46
N VAL A 5 -5.82 4.85 -0.68
CA VAL A 5 -5.13 4.82 0.60
C VAL A 5 -4.13 3.66 0.60
N ALA A 6 -2.99 3.85 1.26
CA ALA A 6 -1.94 2.84 1.35
C ALA A 6 -1.40 2.74 2.77
N ALA A 7 -0.92 1.55 3.13
CA ALA A 7 -0.37 1.28 4.45
C ALA A 7 1.11 1.02 4.39
N VAL A 8 1.86 1.70 5.27
CA VAL A 8 3.22 1.31 5.60
C VAL A 8 3.08 0.43 6.85
N ILE A 9 3.02 -0.87 6.64
CA ILE A 9 2.83 -1.85 7.72
C ILE A 9 4.20 -2.18 8.31
N VAL A 10 4.42 -1.80 9.55
CA VAL A 10 5.73 -1.92 10.19
C VAL A 10 5.76 -3.10 11.16
N LYS A 11 6.85 -3.88 11.09
CA LYS A 11 7.11 -4.99 12.01
C LYS A 11 8.61 -5.27 12.05
N ASP A 12 9.19 -5.28 13.25
CA ASP A 12 10.62 -5.59 13.45
C ASP A 12 11.56 -4.75 12.59
N ASN A 13 11.32 -3.45 12.52
CA ASN A 13 12.09 -2.48 11.73
C ASN A 13 12.03 -2.74 10.21
N LYS A 14 11.04 -3.49 9.77
CA LYS A 14 10.78 -3.74 8.36
C LYS A 14 9.37 -3.30 8.02
N PHE A 15 9.12 -3.12 6.74
CA PHE A 15 7.78 -2.79 6.26
C PHE A 15 7.41 -3.70 5.09
N LEU A 16 6.11 -3.89 4.92
CA LEU A 16 5.56 -4.80 3.92
C LEU A 16 5.39 -4.09 2.59
N ILE A 17 5.94 -4.69 1.52
CA ILE A 17 5.68 -4.26 0.15
C ILE A 17 5.07 -5.43 -0.62
N THR A 18 4.27 -5.08 -1.64
CA THR A 18 3.59 -6.08 -2.45
C THR A 18 3.83 -5.78 -3.92
N ARG A 19 3.89 -6.82 -4.75
CA ARG A 19 4.10 -6.68 -6.19
C ARG A 19 2.80 -6.94 -6.93
N ARG A 20 2.50 -6.06 -7.89
CA ARG A 20 1.30 -6.20 -8.70
C ARG A 20 1.34 -7.48 -9.52
N ALA A 21 0.22 -8.21 -9.53
CA ALA A 21 0.08 -9.43 -10.28
C ALA A 21 0.15 -9.14 -11.80
N PRO A 22 0.58 -10.13 -12.60
CA PRO A 22 0.57 -10.00 -14.05
C PRO A 22 -0.84 -9.64 -14.55
N LYS A 23 -0.91 -8.85 -15.62
CA LYS A 23 -2.14 -8.38 -16.28
C LYS A 23 -2.82 -7.21 -15.59
N LEU A 24 -2.30 -6.73 -14.44
CA LEU A 24 -2.80 -5.49 -13.84
C LEU A 24 -1.95 -4.32 -14.32
N ASN A 25 -2.48 -3.11 -14.18
CA ASN A 25 -1.70 -1.90 -14.47
C ASN A 25 -0.47 -1.86 -13.58
N LEU A 26 0.64 -1.36 -14.11
CA LEU A 26 1.92 -1.30 -13.38
C LEU A 26 2.43 -2.68 -12.98
N GLU A 27 2.20 -3.66 -13.86
CA GLU A 27 2.66 -5.03 -13.66
C GLU A 27 4.15 -5.08 -13.31
N GLY A 28 4.48 -5.89 -12.30
CA GLY A 28 5.87 -6.06 -11.86
C GLY A 28 6.39 -4.95 -10.96
N MET A 29 5.63 -3.90 -10.74
CA MET A 29 6.03 -2.84 -9.83
C MET A 29 5.60 -3.14 -8.40
N TRP A 30 6.42 -2.73 -7.46
CA TRP A 30 6.13 -2.87 -6.04
C TRP A 30 5.38 -1.66 -5.52
N GLU A 31 4.57 -1.86 -4.50
CA GLU A 31 3.77 -0.80 -3.90
C GLU A 31 3.49 -1.11 -2.44
N PHE A 32 3.05 -0.09 -1.70
CA PHE A 32 2.51 -0.32 -0.38
C PHE A 32 1.07 -0.81 -0.54
N PRO A 33 0.64 -1.81 0.22
CA PRO A 33 -0.72 -2.35 0.05
C PRO A 33 -1.80 -1.35 0.44
N GLY A 34 -2.94 -1.43 -0.22
CA GLY A 34 -4.07 -0.57 0.02
C GLY A 34 -5.06 -0.64 -1.12
N GLY A 35 -5.84 0.40 -1.32
CA GLY A 35 -6.82 0.42 -2.38
C GLY A 35 -7.67 1.68 -2.39
N LYS A 36 -8.74 1.66 -3.17
CA LYS A 36 -9.62 2.81 -3.35
C LYS A 36 -10.47 3.07 -2.12
N ILE A 37 -10.70 4.35 -1.84
CA ILE A 37 -11.63 4.76 -0.80
C ILE A 37 -13.03 4.77 -1.41
N GLU A 38 -13.96 4.04 -0.81
CA GLU A 38 -15.33 3.98 -1.29
C GLU A 38 -16.16 5.09 -0.65
N LYS A 39 -17.28 5.41 -1.30
CA LYS A 39 -18.17 6.46 -0.83
C LYS A 39 -18.64 6.17 0.61
N GLY A 40 -18.49 7.17 1.45
CA GLY A 40 -18.93 7.05 2.85
C GLY A 40 -17.88 6.53 3.80
N GLU A 41 -16.71 6.14 3.29
CA GLU A 41 -15.62 5.67 4.13
C GLU A 41 -14.64 6.80 4.46
N THR A 42 -14.08 6.75 5.68
CA THR A 42 -12.89 7.55 5.98
C THR A 42 -11.68 6.84 5.36
N PRO A 43 -10.55 7.53 5.16
CA PRO A 43 -9.34 6.87 4.67
C PRO A 43 -8.93 5.68 5.55
N GLU A 44 -9.03 5.82 6.87
CA GLU A 44 -8.64 4.76 7.80
C GLU A 44 -9.56 3.54 7.68
N GLU A 45 -10.86 3.77 7.52
CA GLU A 45 -11.82 2.68 7.33
C GLU A 45 -11.58 1.94 6.03
N ALA A 46 -11.31 2.70 4.96
CA ALA A 46 -11.02 2.12 3.65
C ALA A 46 -9.76 1.25 3.72
N LEU A 47 -8.72 1.75 4.37
CA LEU A 47 -7.46 1.02 4.47
C LEU A 47 -7.63 -0.28 5.24
N LYS A 48 -8.33 -0.24 6.36
CA LYS A 48 -8.59 -1.44 7.16
C LYS A 48 -9.36 -2.48 6.35
N ARG A 49 -10.37 -2.04 5.62
CA ARG A 49 -11.17 -2.91 4.76
C ARG A 49 -10.33 -3.52 3.63
N GLU A 50 -9.54 -2.70 2.92
CA GLU A 50 -8.72 -3.16 1.81
C GLU A 50 -7.68 -4.20 2.26
N LEU A 51 -7.04 -3.97 3.40
CA LEU A 51 -6.06 -4.91 3.92
C LEU A 51 -6.70 -6.23 4.32
N ALA A 52 -7.92 -6.19 4.85
CA ALA A 52 -8.66 -7.41 5.19
C ALA A 52 -9.04 -8.18 3.92
N GLU A 53 -9.50 -7.47 2.88
CA GLU A 53 -9.92 -8.10 1.63
C GLU A 53 -8.77 -8.66 0.82
N GLU A 54 -7.67 -7.90 0.71
CA GLU A 54 -6.58 -8.28 -0.19
C GLU A 54 -5.52 -9.15 0.47
N LEU A 55 -5.27 -8.99 1.76
CA LEU A 55 -4.21 -9.70 2.46
C LEU A 55 -4.70 -10.60 3.58
N GLU A 56 -6.00 -10.56 3.88
CA GLU A 56 -6.63 -11.34 4.94
C GLU A 56 -6.01 -11.10 6.31
N ILE A 57 -5.66 -9.85 6.59
CA ILE A 57 -5.11 -9.45 7.89
C ILE A 57 -6.02 -8.41 8.53
N GLU A 58 -6.04 -8.41 9.88
CA GLU A 58 -6.67 -7.38 10.65
C GLU A 58 -5.60 -6.42 11.14
N THR A 59 -5.80 -5.13 10.91
CA THR A 59 -4.79 -4.12 11.20
C THR A 59 -5.34 -3.00 12.08
N GLU A 60 -4.41 -2.36 12.78
CA GLU A 60 -4.69 -1.10 13.45
C GLU A 60 -4.01 -0.01 12.63
N VAL A 61 -4.80 0.94 12.13
CA VAL A 61 -4.30 2.07 11.35
C VAL A 61 -3.78 3.13 12.31
N GLY A 62 -2.53 3.54 12.09
CA GLY A 62 -1.86 4.52 12.94
C GLY A 62 -1.83 5.91 12.32
N ASN A 63 -0.70 6.59 12.49
CA ASN A 63 -0.57 7.98 12.08
C ASN A 63 -0.54 8.16 10.57
N TYR A 64 -1.15 9.25 10.13
CA TYR A 64 -1.06 9.71 8.75
C TYR A 64 0.40 10.10 8.43
N ILE A 65 0.87 9.70 7.25
CA ILE A 65 2.23 10.01 6.80
C ILE A 65 2.24 11.20 5.86
N GLU A 66 1.62 11.04 4.69
CA GLU A 66 1.68 12.03 3.63
C GLU A 66 0.71 11.68 2.51
N THR A 67 0.38 12.67 1.68
CA THR A 67 -0.42 12.46 0.47
C THR A 67 0.45 12.69 -0.75
N SER A 68 0.38 11.76 -1.70
CA SER A 68 1.06 11.85 -2.98
C SER A 68 0.02 11.97 -4.08
N ILE A 69 0.22 12.90 -5.00
CA ILE A 69 -0.66 13.04 -6.17
C ILE A 69 0.19 12.76 -7.40
N TYR A 70 -0.22 11.79 -8.19
CA TYR A 70 0.51 11.40 -9.38
C TYR A 70 -0.42 11.22 -10.58
N GLU A 71 -0.04 11.80 -11.72
CA GLU A 71 -0.80 11.66 -12.95
C GLU A 71 -0.26 10.51 -13.78
N TYR A 72 -1.04 9.42 -13.84
CA TYR A 72 -0.77 8.34 -14.77
C TYR A 72 -1.47 8.68 -16.10
N PRO A 73 -1.07 8.06 -17.21
CA PRO A 73 -1.67 8.39 -18.52
C PRO A 73 -3.19 8.38 -18.55
N ASN A 74 -3.82 7.49 -17.80
CA ASN A 74 -5.28 7.33 -17.86
C ASN A 74 -6.02 7.88 -16.63
N VAL A 75 -5.31 8.24 -15.56
CA VAL A 75 -5.97 8.65 -14.33
C VAL A 75 -4.99 9.36 -13.40
N THR A 76 -5.51 10.35 -12.65
CA THR A 76 -4.74 11.00 -11.59
C THR A 76 -5.10 10.33 -10.27
N VAL A 77 -4.09 9.92 -9.53
CA VAL A 77 -4.25 9.23 -8.24
C VAL A 77 -3.84 10.15 -7.10
N LYS A 78 -4.72 10.26 -6.11
CA LYS A 78 -4.41 10.91 -4.84
C LYS A 78 -4.23 9.81 -3.81
N LEU A 79 -2.98 9.56 -3.44
CA LEU A 79 -2.62 8.45 -2.56
C LEU A 79 -2.29 8.96 -1.16
N MET A 80 -3.07 8.55 -0.18
CA MET A 80 -2.86 8.92 1.21
C MET A 80 -2.25 7.74 1.96
N ALA A 81 -1.10 7.95 2.59
CA ALA A 81 -0.38 6.90 3.28
C ALA A 81 -0.50 7.03 4.80
N TYR A 82 -0.66 5.88 5.45
CA TYR A 82 -0.75 5.76 6.90
C TYR A 82 0.15 4.64 7.38
N PHE A 83 0.67 4.77 8.60
CA PHE A 83 1.30 3.64 9.27
C PHE A 83 0.21 2.67 9.71
N ALA A 84 0.55 1.39 9.75
CA ALA A 84 -0.37 0.37 10.26
C ALA A 84 0.42 -0.77 10.91
N THR A 85 -0.24 -1.50 11.81
CA THR A 85 0.32 -2.69 12.44
C THR A 85 -0.66 -3.84 12.30
N VAL A 86 -0.13 -5.06 12.19
CA VAL A 86 -0.97 -6.26 12.09
C VAL A 86 -1.39 -6.67 13.50
N ILE A 87 -2.71 -6.79 13.70
CA ILE A 87 -3.28 -7.26 14.96
C ILE A 87 -3.41 -8.79 14.93
N SER A 88 -3.88 -9.33 13.80
CA SER A 88 -4.06 -10.77 13.65
C SER A 88 -4.06 -11.17 12.18
N GLY A 89 -3.85 -12.44 11.91
CA GLY A 89 -3.83 -13.02 10.58
C GLY A 89 -2.43 -13.08 9.98
N GLU A 90 -2.30 -13.89 8.95
CA GLU A 90 -1.07 -13.99 8.17
C GLU A 90 -1.35 -13.45 6.77
N VAL A 91 -0.38 -12.74 6.21
CA VAL A 91 -0.53 -12.16 4.87
C VAL A 91 -0.79 -13.25 3.83
N LYS A 92 -1.91 -13.12 3.12
CA LYS A 92 -2.27 -14.00 2.01
C LYS A 92 -2.54 -13.13 0.79
N LEU A 93 -2.13 -13.59 -0.37
CA LEU A 93 -2.21 -12.79 -1.58
C LEU A 93 -3.46 -13.12 -2.39
N SER A 94 -4.15 -12.09 -2.89
CA SER A 94 -5.28 -12.26 -3.80
C SER A 94 -5.06 -11.51 -5.12
N VAL A 95 -4.68 -10.23 -5.05
CA VAL A 95 -4.45 -9.41 -6.26
C VAL A 95 -2.97 -9.15 -6.53
N HIS A 96 -2.10 -9.52 -5.61
CA HIS A 96 -0.66 -9.36 -5.75
C HIS A 96 -0.04 -10.75 -5.95
N ASP A 97 1.09 -10.84 -6.65
CA ASP A 97 1.76 -12.12 -6.84
C ASP A 97 2.91 -12.34 -5.88
N GLU A 98 3.32 -11.33 -5.13
CA GLU A 98 4.39 -11.46 -4.14
C GLU A 98 4.28 -10.39 -3.07
N ALA A 99 4.73 -10.72 -1.86
CA ALA A 99 4.83 -9.79 -0.75
C ALA A 99 6.15 -10.03 -0.04
N LYS A 100 6.80 -8.94 0.41
CA LYS A 100 8.07 -9.04 1.14
C LYS A 100 8.13 -8.02 2.25
N TRP A 101 8.77 -8.42 3.35
CA TRP A 101 9.14 -7.49 4.42
C TRP A 101 10.56 -7.04 4.15
N ILE A 102 10.76 -5.73 3.98
CA ILE A 102 12.09 -5.18 3.69
C ILE A 102 12.45 -4.06 4.65
N SER A 103 13.76 -3.82 4.80
CA SER A 103 14.24 -2.67 5.56
C SER A 103 14.42 -1.49 4.63
N ILE A 104 14.57 -0.30 5.20
CA ILE A 104 14.75 0.92 4.39
C ILE A 104 16.00 0.84 3.51
N SER A 105 17.03 0.13 3.96
CA SER A 105 18.26 -0.01 3.17
C SER A 105 18.10 -0.87 1.92
N GLU A 106 17.02 -1.64 1.84
CA GLU A 106 16.76 -2.53 0.72
C GLU A 106 15.89 -1.93 -0.39
N VAL A 107 15.32 -0.73 -0.17
CA VAL A 107 14.35 -0.15 -1.12
C VAL A 107 14.89 0.03 -2.53
N GLU A 108 16.20 0.25 -2.69
CA GLU A 108 16.81 0.45 -3.99
C GLU A 108 16.77 -0.81 -4.86
N ASN A 109 16.57 -1.98 -4.25
CA ASN A 109 16.52 -3.25 -4.97
C ASN A 109 15.16 -3.50 -5.63
N TYR A 110 14.19 -2.62 -5.42
CA TYR A 110 12.81 -2.80 -5.89
C TYR A 110 12.36 -1.60 -6.70
N LYS A 111 11.60 -1.87 -7.77
CA LYS A 111 11.02 -0.83 -8.61
C LYS A 111 9.61 -0.53 -8.11
N PHE A 112 9.42 0.63 -7.53
CA PHE A 112 8.13 1.05 -6.98
C PHE A 112 7.25 1.78 -7.99
N ALA A 113 5.93 1.67 -7.81
CA ALA A 113 4.98 2.47 -8.56
C ALA A 113 5.23 3.95 -8.24
N PRO A 114 5.14 4.84 -9.24
CA PRO A 114 5.51 6.26 -9.04
C PRO A 114 4.79 6.96 -7.88
N ALA A 115 3.51 6.68 -7.67
CA ALA A 115 2.75 7.34 -6.60
C ALA A 115 3.26 6.97 -5.20
N ASP A 116 3.93 5.82 -5.05
CA ASP A 116 4.44 5.33 -3.76
C ASP A 116 5.84 5.84 -3.43
N ILE A 117 6.57 6.32 -4.42
CA ILE A 117 7.96 6.76 -4.22
C ILE A 117 8.13 7.83 -3.14
N PRO A 118 7.29 8.87 -3.05
CA PRO A 118 7.47 9.89 -2.02
C PRO A 118 7.49 9.36 -0.59
N PHE A 119 6.82 8.24 -0.33
CA PHE A 119 6.77 7.68 1.02
C PHE A 119 8.06 6.99 1.42
N ILE A 120 8.85 6.55 0.44
CA ILE A 120 10.13 5.89 0.66
C ILE A 120 11.21 6.89 1.04
N GLU A 121 11.09 8.11 0.54
CA GLU A 121 12.06 9.18 0.77
C GLU A 121 11.91 9.85 2.14
N LYS A 122 10.93 9.43 2.92
CA LYS A 122 10.70 9.93 4.28
C LYS A 122 11.42 9.04 5.34
#